data_54e51ceeb45f4eb08bd2a07b8bc63261
#
_entry.id   54e51ceeb45f4eb08bd2a07b8bc63261
#
_cell.length_a   1.000
_cell.length_b   1.000
_cell.length_c   1.000
_cell.angle_alpha   90.00
_cell.angle_beta   90.00
_cell.angle_gamma   90.00
#
_symmetry.space_group_name_H-M   'P 1'
#
loop_
_entity.id
_entity.type
_entity.pdbx_description
1 polymer ?
#
loop_
_entity_poly.entity_id
_entity_poly.type
_entity_poly.pdbx_seq_one_letter_code
_entity_poly.pdbx_strand_id
1 'polypeptide(L)'
;MAHTFGGTRRSTAWMKVSGESDEAVLGDAPCPCGGSPAGAAFDDCCGPLMSGERLATTAVELMRSRFTAYALADGDHLYRTWHPATRPSHVDTDPWVHWVGLTVVDVEEGGAADDAGVVEFRARWVAGEGSTRQRGELHERSRFQRRAGRWFYLDGESVVTGS
;
A
#
# COMPACT_ATOMS: atom_id res chain seq x y z
N MET A 1 0.08 -10.69 14.44
CA MET A 1 -0.42 -10.72 14.90
C MET A 1 -0.74 -11.14 15.45
N ALA A 2 -0.74 -11.02 15.49
CA ALA A 2 -1.20 -11.24 16.06
C ALA A 2 -1.50 -11.46 16.84
N HIS A 3 -1.77 -11.58 16.87
CA HIS A 3 -2.34 -11.64 17.58
C HIS A 3 -2.68 -12.11 18.24
N THR A 4 -2.84 -12.36 18.39
CA THR A 4 -3.51 -12.59 18.93
C THR A 4 -3.75 -12.73 19.81
N PHE A 5 -4.10 -12.79 20.00
CA PHE A 5 -4.73 -12.81 20.74
C PHE A 5 -5.16 -13.34 21.40
N GLY A 6 -5.15 -13.71 21.59
CA GLY A 6 -5.91 -14.17 22.01
C GLY A 6 -6.47 -14.48 22.53
N GLY A 7 -6.73 -14.61 22.52
CA GLY A 7 -7.52 -14.82 22.72
C GLY A 7 -8.08 -14.88 23.06
N THR A 8 -8.36 -14.87 22.99
CA THR A 8 -9.13 -14.78 22.95
C THR A 8 -9.58 -14.41 23.10
N ARG A 9 -9.52 -14.09 22.80
CA ARG A 9 -9.98 -13.52 22.46
C ARG A 9 -10.32 -13.16 22.56
N ARG A 10 -10.12 -12.97 22.34
CA ARG A 10 -10.41 -12.47 21.93
C ARG A 10 -10.58 -12.29 21.76
N SER A 11 -10.37 -12.43 21.63
CA SER A 11 -10.58 -12.21 21.14
C SER A 11 -10.66 -11.90 20.85
N THR A 12 -10.59 -11.87 20.69
CA THR A 12 -10.74 -11.56 20.16
C THR A 12 -10.88 -11.04 19.92
N ALA A 13 -10.86 -10.93 19.80
CA ALA A 13 -11.04 -10.39 19.28
C ALA A 13 -10.45 -9.83 18.97
N TRP A 14 -9.76 -9.56 18.67
CA TRP A 14 -9.32 -9.11 17.97
C TRP A 14 -8.76 -9.68 17.58
N MET A 15 -8.55 -10.13 17.50
CA MET A 15 -8.22 -10.66 17.04
C MET A 15 -8.27 -11.59 16.89
N LYS A 16 -8.54 -12.10 16.81
CA LYS A 16 -8.83 -12.91 16.58
C LYS A 16 -8.98 -13.67 16.45
N VAL A 17 -9.01 -13.96 16.35
CA VAL A 17 -9.14 -14.65 16.01
C VAL A 17 -9.35 -14.76 15.43
N SER A 18 -9.72 -14.73 15.00
CA SER A 18 -9.71 -15.08 14.21
C SER A 18 -9.58 -14.62 12.84
N GLY A 19 -8.88 -14.79 12.20
CA GLY A 19 -8.26 -14.36 11.00
C GLY A 19 -9.13 -14.51 9.77
N GLU A 20 -9.88 -15.53 9.70
CA GLU A 20 -10.76 -15.84 8.57
C GLU A 20 -11.87 -14.81 8.39
N SER A 21 -12.48 -14.39 9.47
CA SER A 21 -13.51 -13.37 9.39
C SER A 21 -12.95 -12.02 8.96
N ASP A 22 -11.73 -11.71 9.42
CA ASP A 22 -11.10 -10.46 9.08
C ASP A 22 -10.74 -10.42 7.60
N GLU A 23 -10.31 -11.54 7.05
CA GLU A 23 -10.03 -11.66 5.62
C GLU A 23 -11.28 -11.42 4.79
N ALA A 24 -12.38 -12.02 5.18
CA ALA A 24 -13.63 -11.86 4.45
C ALA A 24 -14.13 -10.41 4.51
N VAL A 25 -14.00 -9.80 5.67
CA VAL A 25 -14.40 -8.40 5.83
C VAL A 25 -13.52 -7.49 4.98
N LEU A 26 -12.20 -7.75 4.97
CA LEU A 26 -11.30 -6.95 4.15
C LEU A 26 -11.62 -7.09 2.67
N GLY A 27 -11.92 -8.32 2.23
CA GLY A 27 -12.20 -8.57 0.81
C GLY A 27 -13.37 -7.77 0.27
N ASP A 28 -14.43 -7.64 1.07
CA ASP A 28 -15.63 -6.91 0.68
C ASP A 28 -15.57 -5.43 0.98
N ALA A 29 -14.63 -5.01 1.84
CA ALA A 29 -14.50 -3.62 2.25
C ALA A 29 -13.87 -2.80 1.14
N PRO A 30 -14.10 -1.47 1.13
CA PRO A 30 -13.40 -0.60 0.19
C PRO A 30 -11.90 -0.77 0.34
N CYS A 31 -11.19 -0.77 -0.78
CA CYS A 31 -9.75 -0.95 -0.77
C CYS A 31 -9.07 0.20 -0.01
N PRO A 32 -8.06 -0.10 0.81
CA PRO A 32 -7.34 0.97 1.55
C PRO A 32 -6.81 2.08 0.66
N CYS A 33 -6.51 1.81 -0.61
CA CYS A 33 -6.01 2.84 -1.52
C CYS A 33 -7.09 3.81 -1.99
N GLY A 34 -8.35 3.62 -1.60
CA GLY A 34 -9.48 4.40 -2.04
C GLY A 34 -10.22 3.75 -3.21
N GLY A 35 -9.63 2.73 -3.79
CA GLY A 35 -10.24 1.98 -4.88
C GLY A 35 -9.99 2.56 -6.26
N SER A 36 -9.94 1.69 -7.24
CA SER A 36 -9.86 2.06 -8.65
C SER A 36 -10.74 1.07 -9.41
N PRO A 37 -11.95 1.51 -9.83
CA PRO A 37 -12.51 2.86 -9.63
C PRO A 37 -12.79 3.18 -8.16
N ALA A 38 -13.03 4.45 -7.87
CA ALA A 38 -13.23 4.92 -6.50
C ALA A 38 -14.28 4.08 -5.78
N GLY A 39 -13.94 3.63 -4.57
CA GLY A 39 -14.83 2.80 -3.77
C GLY A 39 -14.77 1.31 -4.06
N ALA A 40 -13.93 0.88 -5.01
CA ALA A 40 -13.81 -0.54 -5.32
C ALA A 40 -13.39 -1.35 -4.10
N ALA A 41 -13.93 -2.56 -3.97
CA ALA A 41 -13.58 -3.45 -2.89
C ALA A 41 -12.12 -3.91 -3.03
N PHE A 42 -11.53 -4.28 -1.91
CA PHE A 42 -10.16 -4.77 -1.91
C PHE A 42 -9.96 -5.92 -2.91
N ASP A 43 -10.88 -6.89 -2.92
CA ASP A 43 -10.79 -8.05 -3.81
C ASP A 43 -10.90 -7.68 -5.29
N ASP A 44 -11.42 -6.50 -5.59
CA ASP A 44 -11.54 -6.02 -6.97
C ASP A 44 -10.50 -4.95 -7.31
N CYS A 45 -9.57 -4.70 -6.42
CA CYS A 45 -8.60 -3.62 -6.56
C CYS A 45 -7.19 -4.13 -6.27
N CYS A 46 -6.68 -3.90 -5.06
CA CYS A 46 -5.30 -4.26 -4.73
C CYS A 46 -5.12 -5.74 -4.36
N GLY A 47 -6.19 -6.42 -3.94
CA GLY A 47 -6.09 -7.81 -3.53
C GLY A 47 -5.43 -8.72 -4.54
N PRO A 48 -5.91 -8.77 -5.79
CA PRO A 48 -5.31 -9.63 -6.81
C PRO A 48 -3.85 -9.31 -7.11
N LEU A 49 -3.47 -8.05 -6.99
CA LEU A 49 -2.07 -7.65 -7.19
C LEU A 49 -1.20 -8.15 -6.04
N MET A 50 -1.70 -8.05 -4.83
CA MET A 50 -0.94 -8.46 -3.64
C MET A 50 -0.83 -9.96 -3.52
N SER A 51 -1.84 -10.69 -3.97
CA SER A 51 -1.80 -12.16 -3.95
C SER A 51 -0.97 -12.75 -5.09
N GLY A 52 -0.64 -11.94 -6.09
CA GLY A 52 0.07 -12.43 -7.27
C GLY A 52 -0.84 -13.03 -8.33
N GLU A 53 -2.15 -12.97 -8.12
CA GLU A 53 -3.13 -13.47 -9.08
C GLU A 53 -3.07 -12.68 -10.38
N ARG A 54 -2.75 -11.40 -10.28
CA ARG A 54 -2.68 -10.48 -11.42
C ARG A 54 -1.48 -9.54 -11.25
N LEU A 55 -0.87 -9.16 -12.35
CA LEU A 55 0.21 -8.17 -12.33
C LEU A 55 -0.34 -6.78 -12.64
N ALA A 56 0.28 -5.77 -12.06
CA ALA A 56 -0.07 -4.39 -12.36
C ALA A 56 0.20 -4.10 -13.83
N THR A 57 -0.74 -3.47 -14.52
CA THR A 57 -0.58 -3.10 -15.92
C THR A 57 -0.05 -1.67 -16.08
N THR A 58 -0.12 -0.86 -15.03
CA THR A 58 0.35 0.52 -15.06
C THR A 58 1.13 0.84 -13.79
N ALA A 59 1.95 1.89 -13.87
CA ALA A 59 2.70 2.35 -12.72
C ALA A 59 1.78 2.79 -11.58
N VAL A 60 0.69 3.49 -11.90
CA VAL A 60 -0.22 3.96 -10.87
C VAL A 60 -0.94 2.79 -10.19
N GLU A 61 -1.23 1.74 -10.93
CA GLU A 61 -1.85 0.56 -10.34
C GLU A 61 -0.89 -0.09 -9.34
N LEU A 62 0.38 -0.21 -9.71
CA LEU A 62 1.38 -0.73 -8.77
C LEU A 62 1.50 0.16 -7.53
N MET A 63 1.55 1.47 -7.74
CA MET A 63 1.68 2.41 -6.63
C MET A 63 0.53 2.26 -5.63
N ARG A 64 -0.70 2.12 -6.13
CA ARG A 64 -1.86 1.92 -5.25
C ARG A 64 -1.73 0.65 -4.42
N SER A 65 -1.26 -0.45 -5.04
CA SER A 65 -1.08 -1.71 -4.32
C SER A 65 0.01 -1.60 -3.26
N ARG A 66 1.04 -0.81 -3.52
CA ARG A 66 2.10 -0.60 -2.54
C ARG A 66 1.62 0.23 -1.34
N PHE A 67 0.75 1.24 -1.61
CA PHE A 67 0.13 1.96 -0.50
C PHE A 67 -0.67 0.99 0.38
N THR A 68 -1.49 0.14 -0.24
CA THR A 68 -2.29 -0.84 0.50
C THR A 68 -1.38 -1.81 1.27
N ALA A 69 -0.24 -2.19 0.68
CA ALA A 69 0.71 -3.05 1.36
C ALA A 69 1.28 -2.40 2.63
N TYR A 70 1.57 -1.10 2.58
CA TYR A 70 1.97 -0.39 3.79
C TYR A 70 0.83 -0.35 4.81
N ALA A 71 -0.39 -0.10 4.35
CA ALA A 71 -1.55 -0.03 5.23
C ALA A 71 -1.82 -1.37 5.92
N LEU A 72 -1.54 -2.48 5.26
CA LEU A 72 -1.78 -3.83 5.77
C LEU A 72 -0.52 -4.52 6.30
N ALA A 73 0.60 -3.82 6.30
CA ALA A 73 1.89 -4.34 6.76
C ALA A 73 2.35 -5.57 5.95
N ASP A 74 2.13 -5.55 4.65
CA ASP A 74 2.56 -6.62 3.76
C ASP A 74 3.96 -6.31 3.19
N GLY A 75 4.98 -6.60 3.99
CA GLY A 75 6.37 -6.36 3.59
C GLY A 75 6.81 -7.18 2.40
N ASP A 76 6.22 -8.36 2.20
CA ASP A 76 6.56 -9.21 1.05
C ASP A 76 6.17 -8.55 -0.27
N HIS A 77 4.98 -7.98 -0.34
CA HIS A 77 4.55 -7.29 -1.56
C HIS A 77 5.45 -6.10 -1.84
N LEU A 78 5.81 -5.34 -0.81
CA LEU A 78 6.71 -4.21 -0.96
C LEU A 78 8.06 -4.66 -1.48
N TYR A 79 8.61 -5.73 -0.91
CA TYR A 79 9.91 -6.26 -1.33
C TYR A 79 9.88 -6.75 -2.77
N ARG A 80 8.88 -7.56 -3.12
CA ARG A 80 8.77 -8.15 -4.45
C ARG A 80 8.58 -7.11 -5.55
N THR A 81 7.94 -5.99 -5.22
CA THR A 81 7.66 -4.94 -6.20
C THR A 81 8.66 -3.79 -6.17
N TRP A 82 9.71 -3.93 -5.39
CA TRP A 82 10.81 -2.95 -5.34
C TRP A 82 11.87 -3.37 -6.34
N HIS A 83 12.31 -2.43 -7.18
CA HIS A 83 13.29 -2.73 -8.23
C HIS A 83 14.58 -3.30 -7.61
N PRO A 84 15.10 -4.42 -8.15
CA PRO A 84 16.29 -5.03 -7.56
C PRO A 84 17.50 -4.10 -7.44
N ALA A 85 17.62 -3.11 -8.33
CA ALA A 85 18.76 -2.19 -8.32
C ALA A 85 18.75 -1.24 -7.11
N THR A 86 17.58 -0.99 -6.53
CA THR A 86 17.44 -0.03 -5.43
C THR A 86 16.83 -0.64 -4.18
N ARG A 87 16.42 -1.88 -4.27
CA ARG A 87 15.73 -2.58 -3.19
C ARG A 87 16.62 -2.77 -1.97
N PRO A 88 16.17 -2.39 -0.77
CA PRO A 88 16.93 -2.67 0.44
C PRO A 88 16.91 -4.17 0.73
N SER A 89 17.83 -4.62 1.58
CA SER A 89 17.91 -6.03 1.93
C SER A 89 16.68 -6.48 2.72
N HIS A 90 15.99 -5.54 3.36
CA HIS A 90 14.85 -5.83 4.22
C HIS A 90 13.90 -4.64 4.20
N VAL A 91 12.61 -4.91 4.12
CA VAL A 91 11.59 -3.86 4.14
C VAL A 91 10.80 -3.97 5.44
N ASP A 92 10.88 -2.92 6.24
CA ASP A 92 10.14 -2.85 7.49
C ASP A 92 8.88 -2.02 7.32
N THR A 93 7.81 -2.46 7.96
CA THR A 93 6.61 -1.66 8.07
C THR A 93 6.48 -1.25 9.54
N ASP A 94 6.22 0.02 9.77
CA ASP A 94 6.14 0.54 11.14
C ASP A 94 4.76 0.25 11.72
N PRO A 95 4.67 -0.61 12.76
CA PRO A 95 3.37 -0.97 13.31
C PRO A 95 2.66 0.18 14.02
N TRP A 96 3.38 1.27 14.31
CA TRP A 96 2.79 2.43 14.99
C TRP A 96 2.20 3.45 14.01
N VAL A 97 2.46 3.29 12.72
CA VAL A 97 1.97 4.20 11.69
C VAL A 97 0.84 3.52 10.93
N HIS A 98 -0.30 4.19 10.87
CA HIS A 98 -1.46 3.69 10.13
C HIS A 98 -1.71 4.60 8.94
N TRP A 99 -1.66 4.03 7.74
CA TRP A 99 -1.90 4.78 6.51
C TRP A 99 -3.40 4.80 6.26
N VAL A 100 -3.97 5.99 6.21
CA VAL A 100 -5.42 6.16 6.24
C VAL A 100 -6.02 6.78 4.99
N GLY A 101 -5.20 7.22 4.05
CA GLY A 101 -5.74 7.79 2.81
C GLY A 101 -4.68 8.06 1.78
N LEU A 102 -5.06 7.95 0.52
CA LEU A 102 -4.18 8.14 -0.61
C LEU A 102 -4.85 9.06 -1.62
N THR A 103 -4.09 10.04 -2.13
CA THR A 103 -4.52 10.87 -3.25
C THR A 103 -3.42 10.86 -4.29
N VAL A 104 -3.76 10.42 -5.50
CA VAL A 104 -2.84 10.49 -6.64
C VAL A 104 -2.95 11.90 -7.22
N VAL A 105 -1.84 12.61 -7.27
CA VAL A 105 -1.81 14.03 -7.68
C VAL A 105 -1.51 14.17 -9.16
N ASP A 106 -0.53 13.39 -9.66
CA ASP A 106 -0.10 13.50 -11.05
C ASP A 106 0.51 12.19 -11.51
N VAL A 107 0.38 11.90 -12.80
CA VAL A 107 0.96 10.70 -13.40
C VAL A 107 1.61 11.12 -14.72
N GLU A 108 2.89 10.76 -14.89
CA GLU A 108 3.60 10.98 -16.16
C GLU A 108 3.97 9.64 -16.73
N GLU A 109 3.47 9.32 -17.92
CA GLU A 109 3.70 8.04 -18.56
C GLU A 109 3.27 6.90 -17.65
N GLY A 110 3.93 5.74 -17.74
CA GLY A 110 3.59 4.61 -16.87
C GLY A 110 2.34 3.87 -17.27
N GLY A 111 1.87 4.08 -18.50
CA GLY A 111 0.72 3.35 -19.01
C GLY A 111 1.11 1.95 -19.48
N ALA A 112 0.12 1.20 -19.97
CA ALA A 112 0.30 -0.21 -20.34
C ALA A 112 1.35 -0.42 -21.43
N ALA A 113 1.63 0.59 -22.24
CA ALA A 113 2.61 0.49 -23.32
C ALA A 113 3.96 1.10 -22.97
N ASP A 114 4.09 1.68 -21.76
CA ASP A 114 5.31 2.38 -21.36
C ASP A 114 6.23 1.48 -20.55
N ASP A 115 7.52 1.83 -20.52
CA ASP A 115 8.49 1.09 -19.72
C ASP A 115 8.94 1.88 -18.48
N ALA A 116 8.52 3.11 -18.37
CA ALA A 116 8.85 3.96 -17.22
C ALA A 116 7.67 4.88 -16.94
N GLY A 117 7.57 5.32 -15.70
CA GLY A 117 6.53 6.24 -15.31
C GLY A 117 6.83 6.90 -14.00
N VAL A 118 6.14 8.00 -13.75
CA VAL A 118 6.25 8.76 -12.50
C VAL A 118 4.85 8.94 -11.94
N VAL A 119 4.71 8.71 -10.64
CA VAL A 119 3.43 8.94 -9.95
C VAL A 119 3.70 9.85 -8.78
N GLU A 120 2.99 10.96 -8.74
CA GLU A 120 3.05 11.88 -7.60
C GLU A 120 1.81 11.63 -6.75
N PHE A 121 1.99 11.51 -5.44
CA PHE A 121 0.87 11.20 -4.56
C PHE A 121 1.05 11.82 -3.18
N ARG A 122 -0.06 11.88 -2.45
CA ARG A 122 -0.08 12.25 -1.04
C ARG A 122 -0.68 11.08 -0.28
N ALA A 123 0.03 10.66 0.76
CA ALA A 123 -0.43 9.56 1.61
C ALA A 123 -0.55 10.07 3.03
N ARG A 124 -1.73 9.94 3.60
CA ARG A 124 -2.02 10.44 4.94
C ARG A 124 -1.85 9.31 5.95
N TRP A 125 -1.28 9.67 7.10
CA TRP A 125 -1.02 8.70 8.16
C TRP A 125 -1.40 9.23 9.52
N VAL A 126 -1.62 8.30 10.44
CA VAL A 126 -1.89 8.58 11.85
C VAL A 126 -0.97 7.67 12.67
N ALA A 127 -0.41 8.21 13.74
CA ALA A 127 0.45 7.45 14.64
C ALA A 127 0.15 7.83 16.08
N GLY A 128 0.41 6.89 17.00
CA GLY A 128 0.19 7.13 18.42
C GLY A 128 -1.25 6.99 18.85
N GLU A 129 -1.49 7.21 20.13
CA GLU A 129 -2.81 7.04 20.74
C GLU A 129 -3.11 8.20 21.69
N GLY A 130 -4.40 8.46 21.87
CA GLY A 130 -4.87 9.44 22.84
C GLY A 130 -4.26 10.81 22.63
N SER A 131 -3.70 11.37 23.69
CA SER A 131 -3.13 12.72 23.63
C SER A 131 -1.79 12.77 22.87
N THR A 132 -1.18 11.61 22.60
CA THR A 132 0.06 11.57 21.82
C THR A 132 -0.20 11.29 20.35
N ARG A 133 -1.47 11.24 19.94
CA ARG A 133 -1.84 10.94 18.56
C ARG A 133 -1.37 12.04 17.62
N GLN A 134 -0.67 11.64 16.58
CA GLN A 134 -0.16 12.55 15.56
C GLN A 134 -0.71 12.13 14.21
N ARG A 135 -0.77 13.08 13.30
CA ARG A 135 -1.19 12.80 11.92
C ARG A 135 -0.28 13.60 11.00
N GLY A 136 -0.11 13.09 9.80
CA GLY A 136 0.70 13.78 8.82
C GLY A 136 0.41 13.30 7.42
N GLU A 137 1.20 13.82 6.51
CA GLU A 137 1.05 13.52 5.10
C GLU A 137 2.43 13.37 4.48
N LEU A 138 2.60 12.30 3.71
CA LEU A 138 3.77 12.12 2.88
C LEU A 138 3.40 12.56 1.47
N HIS A 139 4.15 13.49 0.91
CA HIS A 139 3.96 13.95 -0.45
C HIS A 139 5.22 13.55 -1.23
N GLU A 140 5.06 12.67 -2.21
CA GLU A 140 6.20 12.06 -2.89
C GLU A 140 5.94 11.97 -4.38
N ARG A 141 7.02 12.08 -5.16
CA ARG A 141 7.04 11.77 -6.58
C ARG A 141 7.89 10.52 -6.74
N SER A 142 7.28 9.43 -7.17
CA SER A 142 7.94 8.13 -7.26
C SER A 142 8.17 7.75 -8.69
N ARG A 143 9.32 7.14 -8.96
CA ARG A 143 9.65 6.63 -10.29
C ARG A 143 9.45 5.13 -10.31
N PHE A 144 8.87 4.66 -11.41
CA PHE A 144 8.60 3.25 -11.66
C PHE A 144 9.21 2.83 -12.98
N GLN A 145 9.58 1.57 -13.05
CA GLN A 145 10.17 1.02 -14.26
C GLN A 145 9.56 -0.35 -14.53
N ARG A 146 9.26 -0.62 -15.81
CA ARG A 146 8.77 -1.94 -16.20
C ARG A 146 9.94 -2.75 -16.72
N ARG A 147 10.03 -3.98 -16.26
CA ARG A 147 11.15 -4.86 -16.56
C ARG A 147 10.60 -6.27 -16.69
N ALA A 148 10.86 -6.93 -17.83
CA ALA A 148 10.35 -8.26 -18.12
C ALA A 148 8.84 -8.36 -17.89
N GLY A 149 8.11 -7.34 -18.34
CA GLY A 149 6.65 -7.34 -18.25
C GLY A 149 6.07 -6.98 -16.90
N ARG A 150 6.92 -6.59 -15.94
CA ARG A 150 6.48 -6.27 -14.58
C ARG A 150 6.87 -4.86 -14.21
N TRP A 151 5.95 -4.16 -13.54
CA TRP A 151 6.25 -2.85 -12.99
C TRP A 151 6.94 -3.00 -11.63
N PHE A 152 7.93 -2.15 -11.40
CA PHE A 152 8.66 -2.07 -10.13
C PHE A 152 8.76 -0.62 -9.68
N TYR A 153 8.69 -0.43 -8.37
CA TYR A 153 9.01 0.86 -7.77
C TYR A 153 10.54 1.00 -7.80
N LEU A 154 11.03 2.12 -8.31
CA LEU A 154 12.47 2.36 -8.41
C LEU A 154 12.96 3.19 -7.23
N ASP A 155 12.47 4.41 -7.13
CA ASP A 155 12.80 5.32 -6.04
C ASP A 155 11.78 6.46 -6.00
N GLY A 156 11.95 7.35 -5.04
CA GLY A 156 11.06 8.50 -4.91
C GLY A 156 11.74 9.67 -4.24
N GLU A 157 11.17 10.84 -4.46
CA GLU A 157 11.62 12.09 -3.86
C GLU A 157 10.48 12.74 -3.11
N SER A 158 10.76 13.23 -1.91
CA SER A 158 9.76 14.01 -1.18
C SER A 158 9.55 15.33 -1.88
N VAL A 159 8.29 15.71 -2.03
CA VAL A 159 7.94 17.00 -2.58
C VAL A 159 7.76 17.96 -1.42
N VAL A 160 8.61 18.98 -1.38
CA VAL A 160 8.50 20.00 -0.34
C VAL A 160 7.63 21.11 -0.90
N THR A 161 6.42 21.26 -0.34
CA THR A 161 5.59 22.40 -0.68
C THR A 161 6.20 23.59 0.03
N GLY A 162 6.71 24.51 -0.75
CA GLY A 162 7.30 25.72 -0.21
C GLY A 162 6.30 26.47 0.65
N SER A 163 6.70 26.87 1.80
CA SER A 163 5.89 27.69 2.70
C SER A 163 6.12 29.15 2.43
#